data_fcdb1bece97cdf658140ceeca5cd55a1
#
_entry.id   fcdb1bece97cdf658140ceeca5cd55a1
#
_cell.length_a   1.000
_cell.length_b   1.000
_cell.length_c   1.000
_cell.angle_alpha   90.00
_cell.angle_beta   90.00
_cell.angle_gamma   90.00
#
_symmetry.space_group_name_H-M   'P 1'
#
loop_
_entity.id
_entity.type
_entity.pdbx_description
1 polymer ?
#
loop_
_entity_poly.entity_id
_entity_poly.type
_entity_poly.pdbx_seq_one_letter_code
_entity_poly.pdbx_strand_id
1 'polypeptide(L)'
;RKYDINTIKPESLKDLTILEGDISMSSPYEAVSYFILENLLDNFRRLFPEEKSLLDVGCGKGRVMVAAAHYGFKNITGVEFAKELYKAAEKNINKIKPQFPDTSFKIFCHDILNYRLDPDDKVFFLFNPFNKETMEKFSEQVNRSAKEYPRTIYFIYASPKHLETLLEKGYEIVFKIKKLKWLEGVILRKQTEQ
;
A
#
# COMPACT_ATOMS: atom_id res chain seq x y z
N ARG A 1 -4.29 20.44 8.92
CA ARG A 1 -3.86 19.26 8.12
C ARG A 1 -4.05 18.02 8.96
N LYS A 2 -4.75 17.01 8.45
CA LYS A 2 -4.88 15.72 9.15
C LYS A 2 -3.50 15.06 9.25
N TYR A 3 -3.18 14.50 10.40
CA TYR A 3 -1.87 13.89 10.71
C TYR A 3 -0.64 14.82 10.52
N ASP A 4 -0.85 16.12 10.46
CA ASP A 4 0.20 17.15 10.32
C ASP A 4 1.15 17.01 9.11
N ILE A 5 0.73 16.31 8.07
CA ILE A 5 1.49 16.05 6.83
C ILE A 5 0.87 16.74 5.61
N ASN A 6 1.69 16.98 4.57
CA ASN A 6 1.25 17.56 3.32
C ASN A 6 1.23 16.54 2.19
N THR A 7 0.05 15.96 1.93
CA THR A 7 -0.14 14.93 0.91
C THR A 7 -1.24 15.27 -0.10
N ILE A 8 -1.74 16.52 -0.08
CA ILE A 8 -2.93 16.91 -0.86
C ILE A 8 -2.57 17.42 -2.26
N LYS A 9 -1.40 18.06 -2.40
CA LYS A 9 -1.04 18.69 -3.68
C LYS A 9 -0.80 17.58 -4.73
N PRO A 10 -1.62 17.51 -5.80
CA PRO A 10 -1.35 16.62 -6.90
C PRO A 10 -0.03 17.03 -7.59
N GLU A 11 0.67 16.06 -8.13
CA GLU A 11 1.82 16.30 -9.00
C GLU A 11 1.56 15.67 -10.35
N SER A 12 1.88 16.42 -11.42
CA SER A 12 1.75 15.92 -12.78
C SER A 12 2.81 14.85 -13.02
N LEU A 13 2.46 13.77 -13.70
CA LEU A 13 3.42 12.74 -14.11
C LEU A 13 4.59 13.32 -14.92
N LYS A 14 4.37 14.45 -15.62
CA LYS A 14 5.40 15.12 -16.42
C LYS A 14 6.51 15.77 -15.58
N ASP A 15 6.21 16.03 -14.31
CA ASP A 15 7.12 16.69 -13.37
C ASP A 15 7.87 15.68 -12.48
N LEU A 16 7.65 14.38 -12.70
CA LEU A 16 8.25 13.30 -11.91
C LEU A 16 9.45 12.68 -12.61
N THR A 17 10.53 12.52 -11.86
CA THR A 17 11.73 11.78 -12.28
C THR A 17 11.59 10.32 -11.85
N ILE A 18 11.58 9.43 -12.82
CA ILE A 18 11.52 7.98 -12.61
C ILE A 18 12.91 7.42 -12.71
N LEU A 19 13.38 6.76 -11.66
CA LEU A 19 14.70 6.14 -11.64
C LEU A 19 14.69 4.75 -12.25
N GLU A 20 13.57 4.02 -12.08
CA GLU A 20 13.38 2.65 -12.59
C GLU A 20 11.90 2.44 -12.95
N GLY A 21 11.63 1.62 -13.97
CA GLY A 21 10.28 1.28 -14.40
C GLY A 21 9.72 2.16 -15.53
N ASP A 22 8.50 1.89 -15.94
CA ASP A 22 7.80 2.59 -17.03
C ASP A 22 6.63 3.42 -16.47
N ILE A 23 6.71 4.74 -16.69
CA ILE A 23 5.67 5.69 -16.27
C ILE A 23 4.29 5.39 -16.87
N SER A 24 4.25 4.77 -18.07
CA SER A 24 3.01 4.40 -18.74
C SER A 24 2.24 3.31 -17.99
N MET A 25 2.92 2.58 -17.11
CA MET A 25 2.38 1.51 -16.28
C MET A 25 1.73 2.03 -14.98
N SER A 26 1.93 3.30 -14.65
CA SER A 26 1.49 3.91 -13.39
C SER A 26 0.25 4.81 -13.56
N SER A 27 -0.46 5.01 -12.46
CA SER A 27 -1.52 6.03 -12.37
C SER A 27 -0.96 7.37 -11.92
N PRO A 28 -1.56 8.52 -12.34
CA PRO A 28 -1.22 9.83 -11.79
C PRO A 28 -1.31 9.82 -10.26
N TYR A 29 -0.41 10.59 -9.62
CA TYR A 29 -0.45 10.71 -8.16
C TYR A 29 -1.78 11.31 -7.70
N GLU A 30 -2.55 10.49 -7.02
CA GLU A 30 -3.71 10.89 -6.24
C GLU A 30 -3.54 10.40 -4.81
N ALA A 31 -4.01 11.18 -3.86
CA ALA A 31 -3.97 10.77 -2.48
C ALA A 31 -5.29 10.08 -2.10
N VAL A 32 -5.22 8.87 -1.58
CA VAL A 32 -6.40 8.12 -1.11
C VAL A 32 -7.26 8.95 -0.15
N SER A 33 -8.59 8.88 -0.28
CA SER A 33 -9.51 9.54 0.65
C SER A 33 -9.30 9.05 2.08
N TYR A 34 -9.19 9.98 3.04
CA TYR A 34 -9.08 9.62 4.46
C TYR A 34 -10.27 8.78 4.94
N PHE A 35 -11.48 9.04 4.42
CA PHE A 35 -12.65 8.25 4.79
C PHE A 35 -12.45 6.76 4.45
N ILE A 36 -12.01 6.43 3.23
CA ILE A 36 -11.77 5.04 2.81
C ILE A 36 -10.58 4.46 3.55
N LEU A 37 -9.46 5.19 3.60
CA LEU A 37 -8.23 4.76 4.26
C LEU A 37 -8.48 4.35 5.72
N GLU A 38 -9.12 5.23 6.49
CA GLU A 38 -9.35 5.00 7.92
C GLU A 38 -10.34 3.86 8.17
N ASN A 39 -11.42 3.78 7.35
CA ASN A 39 -12.34 2.66 7.46
C ASN A 39 -11.66 1.31 7.15
N LEU A 40 -10.80 1.25 6.13
CA LEU A 40 -10.06 0.03 5.80
C LEU A 40 -9.07 -0.35 6.90
N LEU A 41 -8.28 0.62 7.40
CA LEU A 41 -7.33 0.36 8.48
C LEU A 41 -8.02 -0.05 9.80
N ASP A 42 -9.11 0.63 10.18
CA ASP A 42 -9.89 0.30 11.38
C ASP A 42 -10.44 -1.12 11.30
N ASN A 43 -11.10 -1.47 10.20
CA ASN A 43 -11.66 -2.81 10.04
C ASN A 43 -10.57 -3.88 9.91
N PHE A 44 -9.44 -3.59 9.25
CA PHE A 44 -8.31 -4.52 9.21
C PHE A 44 -7.77 -4.81 10.62
N ARG A 45 -7.59 -3.76 11.44
CA ARG A 45 -7.10 -3.89 12.81
C ARG A 45 -8.07 -4.65 13.74
N ARG A 46 -9.38 -4.54 13.49
CA ARG A 46 -10.39 -5.33 14.22
C ARG A 46 -10.38 -6.80 13.82
N LEU A 47 -10.22 -7.10 12.52
CA LEU A 47 -10.23 -8.47 12.00
C LEU A 47 -8.91 -9.21 12.28
N PHE A 48 -7.78 -8.50 12.23
CA PHE A 48 -6.43 -9.06 12.31
C PHE A 48 -5.53 -8.25 13.25
N PRO A 49 -5.84 -8.23 14.58
CA PRO A 49 -5.13 -7.39 15.55
C PRO A 49 -3.66 -7.80 15.76
N GLU A 50 -3.29 -9.02 15.40
CA GLU A 50 -1.94 -9.57 15.51
C GLU A 50 -0.99 -9.04 14.43
N GLU A 51 -1.52 -8.67 13.26
CA GLU A 51 -0.68 -8.21 12.14
C GLU A 51 -0.15 -6.80 12.41
N LYS A 52 1.18 -6.66 12.45
CA LYS A 52 1.87 -5.41 12.81
C LYS A 52 2.68 -4.80 11.68
N SER A 53 2.87 -5.53 10.58
CA SER A 53 3.62 -5.08 9.40
C SER A 53 2.65 -4.61 8.30
N LEU A 54 3.02 -3.56 7.57
CA LEU A 54 2.29 -3.08 6.39
C LEU A 54 3.28 -2.58 5.35
N LEU A 55 3.10 -3.01 4.10
CA LEU A 55 3.80 -2.49 2.93
C LEU A 55 2.82 -1.65 2.08
N ASP A 56 3.13 -0.37 1.93
CA ASP A 56 2.40 0.60 1.11
C ASP A 56 2.99 0.62 -0.30
N VAL A 57 2.24 0.10 -1.25
CA VAL A 57 2.66 -0.08 -2.65
C VAL A 57 2.32 1.17 -3.46
N GLY A 58 3.35 1.89 -3.93
CA GLY A 58 3.19 3.21 -4.49
C GLY A 58 2.84 4.22 -3.38
N CYS A 59 3.71 4.32 -2.37
CA CYS A 59 3.40 5.07 -1.15
C CYS A 59 3.21 6.59 -1.36
N GLY A 60 3.56 7.10 -2.53
CA GLY A 60 3.43 8.49 -2.87
C GLY A 60 4.13 9.39 -1.86
N LYS A 61 3.39 10.30 -1.24
CA LYS A 61 3.90 11.20 -0.18
C LYS A 61 3.76 10.62 1.24
N GLY A 62 3.52 9.31 1.40
CA GLY A 62 3.49 8.59 2.66
C GLY A 62 2.21 8.73 3.49
N ARG A 63 1.06 9.09 2.86
CA ARG A 63 -0.22 9.25 3.59
C ARG A 63 -0.64 7.99 4.32
N VAL A 64 -0.60 6.85 3.64
CA VAL A 64 -1.00 5.56 4.18
C VAL A 64 -0.05 5.13 5.30
N MET A 65 1.25 5.31 5.11
CA MET A 65 2.27 4.99 6.11
C MET A 65 2.02 5.73 7.43
N VAL A 66 1.72 7.04 7.36
CA VAL A 66 1.41 7.85 8.55
C VAL A 66 0.11 7.38 9.20
N ALA A 67 -0.95 7.17 8.42
CA ALA A 67 -2.20 6.65 8.96
C ALA A 67 -2.00 5.27 9.61
N ALA A 68 -1.27 4.36 8.97
CA ALA A 68 -0.98 3.03 9.51
C ALA A 68 -0.31 3.08 10.90
N ALA A 69 0.62 4.02 11.12
CA ALA A 69 1.22 4.22 12.44
C ALA A 69 0.18 4.61 13.50
N HIS A 70 -0.75 5.51 13.18
CA HIS A 70 -1.87 5.87 14.07
C HIS A 70 -2.82 4.70 14.35
N TYR A 71 -2.92 3.75 13.41
CA TYR A 71 -3.71 2.52 13.58
C TYR A 71 -2.92 1.36 14.20
N GLY A 72 -1.71 1.61 14.72
CA GLY A 72 -0.94 0.68 15.53
C GLY A 72 -0.11 -0.35 14.76
N PHE A 73 0.13 -0.13 13.46
CA PHE A 73 1.18 -0.87 12.75
C PHE A 73 2.55 -0.46 13.28
N LYS A 74 3.48 -1.42 13.36
CA LYS A 74 4.81 -1.25 13.97
C LYS A 74 5.95 -1.34 12.96
N ASN A 75 5.76 -2.08 11.87
CA ASN A 75 6.72 -2.19 10.78
C ASN A 75 6.05 -1.69 9.50
N ILE A 76 6.39 -0.49 9.07
CA ILE A 76 5.73 0.17 7.95
C ILE A 76 6.78 0.42 6.87
N THR A 77 6.58 -0.24 5.73
CA THR A 77 7.43 -0.09 4.56
C THR A 77 6.66 0.62 3.46
N GLY A 78 7.28 1.60 2.81
CA GLY A 78 6.76 2.25 1.61
C GLY A 78 7.69 1.97 0.43
N VAL A 79 7.12 1.66 -0.74
CA VAL A 79 7.85 1.56 -2.00
C VAL A 79 7.27 2.58 -2.97
N GLU A 80 8.12 3.46 -3.51
CA GLU A 80 7.72 4.52 -4.43
C GLU A 80 8.79 4.68 -5.51
N PHE A 81 8.39 4.64 -6.78
CA PHE A 81 9.35 4.71 -7.89
C PHE A 81 9.66 6.15 -8.34
N ALA A 82 8.78 7.11 -8.04
CA ALA A 82 8.97 8.52 -8.37
C ALA A 82 9.81 9.22 -7.30
N LYS A 83 10.98 9.72 -7.69
CA LYS A 83 11.98 10.30 -6.78
C LYS A 83 11.46 11.49 -5.96
N GLU A 84 10.63 12.34 -6.56
CA GLU A 84 10.05 13.52 -5.91
C GLU A 84 9.04 13.11 -4.85
N LEU A 85 8.20 12.12 -5.14
CA LEU A 85 7.22 11.58 -4.21
C LEU A 85 7.91 10.85 -3.05
N TYR A 86 8.92 10.03 -3.36
CA TYR A 86 9.79 9.37 -2.37
C TYR A 86 10.38 10.40 -1.39
N LYS A 87 11.02 11.50 -1.88
CA LYS A 87 11.57 12.55 -1.02
C LYS A 87 10.51 13.26 -0.18
N ALA A 88 9.31 13.45 -0.73
CA ALA A 88 8.20 14.02 0.02
C ALA A 88 7.71 13.07 1.12
N ALA A 89 7.67 11.77 0.85
CA ALA A 89 7.38 10.75 1.86
C ALA A 89 8.41 10.75 2.98
N GLU A 90 9.70 10.73 2.66
CA GLU A 90 10.78 10.81 3.65
C GLU A 90 10.62 12.03 4.56
N LYS A 91 10.36 13.22 3.97
CA LYS A 91 10.14 14.44 4.74
C LYS A 91 8.94 14.34 5.68
N ASN A 92 7.83 13.79 5.20
CA ASN A 92 6.62 13.61 6.01
C ASN A 92 6.86 12.59 7.14
N ILE A 93 7.48 11.45 6.84
CA ILE A 93 7.77 10.41 7.84
C ILE A 93 8.76 10.93 8.89
N ASN A 94 9.84 11.58 8.50
CA ASN A 94 10.82 12.14 9.45
C ASN A 94 10.16 13.15 10.42
N LYS A 95 9.16 13.89 9.95
CA LYS A 95 8.42 14.83 10.79
C LYS A 95 7.58 14.15 11.87
N ILE A 96 6.95 12.99 11.53
CA ILE A 96 6.03 12.32 12.46
C ILE A 96 6.71 11.22 13.28
N LYS A 97 7.85 10.71 12.84
CA LYS A 97 8.58 9.60 13.47
C LYS A 97 8.79 9.77 14.98
N PRO A 98 9.11 10.98 15.51
CA PRO A 98 9.25 11.17 16.96
C PRO A 98 7.98 10.88 17.78
N GLN A 99 6.80 10.91 17.14
CA GLN A 99 5.52 10.60 17.78
C GLN A 99 5.27 9.08 17.91
N PHE A 100 6.09 8.28 17.21
CA PHE A 100 5.95 6.82 17.13
C PHE A 100 7.28 6.11 17.43
N PRO A 101 7.81 6.20 18.68
CA PRO A 101 9.13 5.65 19.03
C PRO A 101 9.25 4.15 18.79
N ASP A 102 8.13 3.40 18.92
CA ASP A 102 8.08 1.94 18.73
C ASP A 102 7.70 1.52 17.32
N THR A 103 7.72 2.44 16.34
CA THR A 103 7.35 2.14 14.95
C THR A 103 8.56 2.32 14.04
N SER A 104 8.89 1.24 13.31
CA SER A 104 9.91 1.25 12.27
C SER A 104 9.29 1.73 10.96
N PHE A 105 9.91 2.73 10.33
CA PHE A 105 9.56 3.20 9.00
C PHE A 105 10.73 2.97 8.05
N LYS A 106 10.45 2.33 6.92
CA LYS A 106 11.39 2.15 5.81
C LYS A 106 10.74 2.68 4.53
N ILE A 107 11.49 3.38 3.70
CA ILE A 107 11.01 3.85 2.40
C ILE A 107 12.07 3.51 1.35
N PHE A 108 11.64 2.93 0.25
CA PHE A 108 12.50 2.54 -0.86
C PHE A 108 12.08 3.28 -2.13
N CYS A 109 13.08 3.86 -2.83
CA CYS A 109 12.87 4.47 -4.14
C CYS A 109 13.11 3.40 -5.21
N HIS A 110 12.12 2.55 -5.44
CA HIS A 110 12.20 1.40 -6.35
C HIS A 110 10.88 1.18 -7.10
N ASP A 111 10.96 0.55 -8.27
CA ASP A 111 9.80 -0.13 -8.84
C ASP A 111 9.46 -1.34 -7.96
N ILE A 112 8.17 -1.49 -7.62
CA ILE A 112 7.70 -2.60 -6.78
C ILE A 112 7.98 -3.97 -7.41
N LEU A 113 8.00 -4.08 -8.74
CA LEU A 113 8.33 -5.32 -9.43
C LEU A 113 9.81 -5.73 -9.25
N ASN A 114 10.69 -4.76 -8.94
CA ASN A 114 12.10 -4.97 -8.64
C ASN A 114 12.36 -5.06 -7.13
N TYR A 115 11.37 -4.72 -6.30
CA TYR A 115 11.50 -4.82 -4.85
C TYR A 115 11.46 -6.28 -4.41
N ARG A 116 12.49 -6.70 -3.65
CA ARG A 116 12.52 -8.04 -3.07
C ARG A 116 11.63 -8.09 -1.83
N LEU A 117 10.51 -8.82 -1.93
CA LEU A 117 9.61 -9.03 -0.80
C LEU A 117 10.31 -9.75 0.36
N ASP A 118 10.12 -9.21 1.56
CA ASP A 118 10.57 -9.84 2.80
C ASP A 118 9.59 -10.97 3.20
N PRO A 119 10.05 -12.07 3.82
CA PRO A 119 9.16 -13.07 4.40
C PRO A 119 8.11 -12.51 5.38
N ASP A 120 8.38 -11.36 6.00
CA ASP A 120 7.46 -10.68 6.91
C ASP A 120 6.48 -9.72 6.20
N ASP A 121 6.61 -9.52 4.88
CA ASP A 121 5.65 -8.74 4.10
C ASP A 121 4.37 -9.56 3.91
N LYS A 122 3.35 -9.28 4.73
CA LYS A 122 2.07 -10.00 4.75
C LYS A 122 0.90 -9.10 4.35
N VAL A 123 0.93 -7.84 4.70
CA VAL A 123 -0.16 -6.88 4.50
C VAL A 123 0.27 -5.84 3.48
N PHE A 124 -0.39 -5.83 2.33
CA PHE A 124 -0.12 -4.91 1.22
C PHE A 124 -1.25 -3.90 1.10
N PHE A 125 -0.93 -2.61 1.16
CA PHE A 125 -1.89 -1.56 0.86
C PHE A 125 -1.76 -1.13 -0.60
N LEU A 126 -2.90 -1.03 -1.29
CA LEU A 126 -3.00 -0.63 -2.69
C LEU A 126 -4.02 0.50 -2.86
N PHE A 127 -3.65 1.54 -3.60
CA PHE A 127 -4.58 2.56 -4.10
C PHE A 127 -4.34 2.79 -5.60
N ASN A 128 -4.82 1.86 -6.42
CA ASN A 128 -4.68 1.88 -7.89
C ASN A 128 -3.27 2.27 -8.37
N PRO A 129 -2.20 1.64 -7.87
CA PRO A 129 -0.84 2.04 -8.23
C PRO A 129 -0.48 1.66 -9.68
N PHE A 130 -1.23 0.74 -10.31
CA PHE A 130 -0.85 0.05 -11.53
C PHE A 130 -1.98 -0.04 -12.58
N ASN A 131 -1.59 -0.37 -13.82
CA ASN A 131 -2.47 -0.96 -14.81
C ASN A 131 -2.69 -2.48 -14.52
N LYS A 132 -3.53 -3.13 -15.33
CA LYS A 132 -3.88 -4.55 -15.14
C LYS A 132 -2.67 -5.47 -15.24
N GLU A 133 -1.81 -5.28 -16.25
CA GLU A 133 -0.63 -6.13 -16.48
C GLU A 133 0.35 -6.08 -15.29
N THR A 134 0.63 -4.89 -14.77
CA THR A 134 1.49 -4.73 -13.60
C THR A 134 0.86 -5.33 -12.35
N MET A 135 -0.47 -5.23 -12.19
CA MET A 135 -1.19 -5.87 -11.09
C MET A 135 -1.08 -7.41 -11.14
N GLU A 136 -1.15 -8.00 -12.34
CA GLU A 136 -0.93 -9.42 -12.56
C GLU A 136 0.48 -9.85 -12.14
N LYS A 137 1.51 -9.16 -12.64
CA LYS A 137 2.92 -9.43 -12.29
C LYS A 137 3.19 -9.29 -10.80
N PHE A 138 2.69 -8.23 -10.18
CA PHE A 138 2.86 -8.00 -8.74
C PHE A 138 2.18 -9.08 -7.91
N SER A 139 0.93 -9.43 -8.23
CA SER A 139 0.22 -10.49 -7.51
C SER A 139 0.89 -11.87 -7.68
N GLU A 140 1.52 -12.14 -8.83
CA GLU A 140 2.35 -13.34 -9.04
C GLU A 140 3.62 -13.32 -8.19
N GLN A 141 4.29 -12.16 -8.10
CA GLN A 141 5.46 -11.98 -7.22
C GLN A 141 5.09 -12.26 -5.76
N VAL A 142 3.96 -11.71 -5.27
CA VAL A 142 3.47 -11.96 -3.92
C VAL A 142 3.14 -13.45 -3.71
N ASN A 143 2.43 -14.08 -4.65
CA ASN A 143 2.09 -15.50 -4.56
C ASN A 143 3.33 -16.40 -4.58
N ARG A 144 4.35 -16.07 -5.36
CA ARG A 144 5.63 -16.79 -5.39
C ARG A 144 6.35 -16.69 -4.06
N SER A 145 6.45 -15.49 -3.51
CA SER A 145 7.02 -15.25 -2.19
C SER A 145 6.25 -15.98 -1.08
N ALA A 146 4.91 -16.04 -1.16
CA ALA A 146 4.08 -16.76 -0.19
C ALA A 146 4.21 -18.28 -0.30
N LYS A 147 4.58 -18.83 -1.47
CA LYS A 147 4.90 -20.24 -1.63
C LYS A 147 6.29 -20.59 -1.09
N GLU A 148 7.27 -19.70 -1.30
CA GLU A 148 8.63 -19.88 -0.80
C GLU A 148 8.68 -19.75 0.73
N TYR A 149 7.93 -18.81 1.29
CA TYR A 149 7.79 -18.57 2.73
C TYR A 149 6.30 -18.61 3.09
N PRO A 150 5.75 -19.80 3.46
CA PRO A 150 4.32 -19.98 3.70
C PRO A 150 3.77 -19.02 4.77
N ARG A 151 2.82 -18.20 4.39
CA ARG A 151 2.16 -17.22 5.26
C ARG A 151 0.84 -16.74 4.68
N THR A 152 -0.06 -16.29 5.55
CA THR A 152 -1.28 -15.61 5.10
C THR A 152 -0.94 -14.26 4.50
N ILE A 153 -1.51 -13.95 3.35
CA ILE A 153 -1.38 -12.68 2.63
C ILE A 153 -2.68 -11.89 2.72
N TYR A 154 -2.55 -10.60 2.94
CA TYR A 154 -3.66 -9.66 3.00
C TYR A 154 -3.43 -8.52 2.01
N PHE A 155 -4.49 -8.16 1.28
CA PHE A 155 -4.54 -6.91 0.53
C PHE A 155 -5.58 -5.97 1.13
N ILE A 156 -5.18 -4.75 1.46
CA ILE A 156 -6.05 -3.62 1.79
C ILE A 156 -6.11 -2.77 0.52
N TYR A 157 -7.20 -2.86 -0.26
CA TYR A 157 -7.27 -2.27 -1.58
C TYR A 157 -8.35 -1.19 -1.65
N ALA A 158 -7.92 0.07 -1.70
CA ALA A 158 -8.78 1.23 -1.89
C ALA A 158 -9.04 1.48 -3.38
N SER A 159 -10.28 1.75 -3.76
CA SER A 159 -10.75 1.94 -5.16
C SER A 159 -10.29 0.83 -6.10
N PRO A 160 -10.68 -0.44 -5.88
CA PRO A 160 -10.05 -1.62 -6.46
C PRO A 160 -10.43 -1.82 -7.94
N LYS A 161 -9.73 -1.17 -8.86
CA LYS A 161 -9.96 -1.26 -10.33
C LYS A 161 -9.67 -2.64 -10.91
N HIS A 162 -8.69 -3.35 -10.33
CA HIS A 162 -8.25 -4.66 -10.80
C HIS A 162 -8.51 -5.75 -9.75
N LEU A 163 -9.68 -5.70 -9.12
CA LEU A 163 -10.09 -6.65 -8.08
C LEU A 163 -10.12 -8.09 -8.61
N GLU A 164 -10.64 -8.27 -9.82
CA GLU A 164 -10.78 -9.57 -10.47
C GLU A 164 -9.45 -10.34 -10.54
N THR A 165 -8.35 -9.63 -10.81
CA THR A 165 -7.00 -10.24 -10.85
C THR A 165 -6.64 -10.94 -9.53
N LEU A 166 -7.03 -10.37 -8.39
CA LEU A 166 -6.78 -11.00 -7.08
C LEU A 166 -7.76 -12.15 -6.80
N LEU A 167 -9.03 -11.99 -7.17
CA LEU A 167 -10.04 -13.05 -7.00
C LEU A 167 -9.68 -14.29 -7.82
N GLU A 168 -9.26 -14.14 -9.07
CA GLU A 168 -8.79 -15.22 -9.95
C GLU A 168 -7.56 -15.96 -9.39
N LYS A 169 -6.75 -15.27 -8.58
CA LYS A 169 -5.58 -15.85 -7.89
C LYS A 169 -5.92 -16.47 -6.52
N GLY A 170 -7.20 -16.57 -6.18
CA GLY A 170 -7.71 -17.25 -4.98
C GLY A 170 -7.68 -16.40 -3.70
N TYR A 171 -7.65 -15.05 -3.82
CA TYR A 171 -7.89 -14.18 -2.68
C TYR A 171 -9.39 -14.04 -2.42
N GLU A 172 -9.78 -14.08 -1.15
CA GLU A 172 -11.17 -13.96 -0.70
C GLU A 172 -11.42 -12.58 -0.09
N ILE A 173 -12.55 -11.96 -0.41
CA ILE A 173 -12.97 -10.70 0.22
C ILE A 173 -13.46 -11.01 1.64
N VAL A 174 -12.79 -10.46 2.65
CA VAL A 174 -13.18 -10.57 4.07
C VAL A 174 -13.86 -9.30 4.59
N PHE A 175 -13.70 -8.19 3.89
CA PHE A 175 -14.41 -6.94 4.19
C PHE A 175 -14.57 -6.10 2.93
N LYS A 176 -15.72 -5.42 2.81
CA LYS A 176 -15.99 -4.49 1.72
C LYS A 176 -16.71 -3.26 2.24
N ILE A 177 -16.28 -2.09 1.79
CA ILE A 177 -16.97 -0.82 2.03
C ILE A 177 -17.27 -0.14 0.70
N LYS A 178 -18.47 0.42 0.57
CA LYS A 178 -18.90 1.27 -0.55
C LYS A 178 -19.80 2.36 -0.04
N LYS A 179 -19.42 3.62 -0.25
CA LYS A 179 -20.23 4.78 0.17
C LYS A 179 -20.84 5.53 -1.02
N LEU A 180 -20.08 5.69 -2.10
CA LEU A 180 -20.48 6.35 -3.36
C LEU A 180 -19.87 5.59 -4.52
N LYS A 181 -20.19 5.96 -5.78
CA LYS A 181 -19.64 5.28 -6.97
C LYS A 181 -18.11 5.10 -6.96
N TRP A 182 -17.38 6.01 -6.31
CA TRP A 182 -15.90 6.09 -6.27
C TRP A 182 -15.27 5.95 -4.88
N LEU A 183 -16.09 5.83 -3.84
CA LEU A 183 -15.59 5.62 -2.47
C LEU A 183 -15.84 4.17 -2.07
N GLU A 184 -14.99 3.29 -2.56
CA GLU A 184 -15.04 1.87 -2.24
C GLU A 184 -13.67 1.34 -1.86
N GLY A 185 -13.67 0.26 -1.11
CA GLY A 185 -12.46 -0.46 -0.73
C GLY A 185 -12.77 -1.87 -0.27
N VAL A 186 -11.79 -2.73 -0.33
CA VAL A 186 -11.90 -4.14 0.08
C VAL A 186 -10.69 -4.54 0.90
N ILE A 187 -10.89 -5.52 1.78
CA ILE A 187 -9.82 -6.27 2.41
C ILE A 187 -9.94 -7.70 1.89
N LEU A 188 -8.84 -8.20 1.34
CA LEU A 188 -8.75 -9.57 0.86
C LEU A 188 -7.73 -10.35 1.68
N ARG A 189 -7.95 -11.66 1.75
CA ARG A 189 -7.07 -12.60 2.43
C ARG A 189 -6.86 -13.84 1.55
N LYS A 190 -5.66 -14.39 1.61
CA LYS A 190 -5.35 -15.72 1.08
C LYS A 190 -4.46 -16.45 2.08
N GLN A 191 -4.91 -17.60 2.54
CA GLN A 191 -4.07 -18.53 3.31
C GLN A 191 -3.24 -19.36 2.34
N THR A 192 -1.96 -19.50 2.63
CA THR A 192 -1.12 -20.47 1.91
C THR A 192 -1.31 -21.81 2.62
N GLU A 193 -1.75 -22.82 1.88
CA GLU A 193 -1.79 -24.20 2.39
C GLU A 193 -0.37 -24.62 2.79
N GLN A 194 -0.25 -25.23 3.95
CA GLN A 194 1.00 -25.78 4.47
C GLN A 194 1.37 -27.04 3.71
#